data_65894e53116d3f91b1da65ca6ecb38ed
#
_entry.id   65894e53116d3f91b1da65ca6ecb38ed
#
_cell.length_a   1.000
_cell.length_b   1.000
_cell.length_c   1.000
_cell.angle_alpha   90.00
_cell.angle_beta   90.00
_cell.angle_gamma   90.00
#
_symmetry.space_group_name_H-M   'P 1'
#
loop_
_entity.id
_entity.type
_entity.pdbx_description
1 polymer ?
#
loop_
_entity_poly.entity_id
_entity_poly.type
_entity_poly.pdbx_seq_one_letter_code
_entity_poly.pdbx_strand_id
1 'polypeptide(L)'
;EMKKEIGFGQLPILIVDNKTHIWQSGSIMRYTANLANTSPTNEEDRGIADAIFESSQELFQPLNATINFKVGEEYESLKKTILSGFEPKIYYFNKYLERDKSGPFFLGKSPAYCDFGVYHQLSMIRVLEPTIFDDWPAINGFLSAIENLKGVSEYLDGRPELVGINEEPKLIIKGKAVPTGMTPD
;
A
#
# COMPACT_ATOMS: atom_id res chain seq x y z
N GLU A 1 -26.70 7.87 3.94
CA GLU A 1 -27.40 6.87 4.77
C GLU A 1 -26.51 5.69 5.11
N MET A 2 -25.89 5.03 4.15
CA MET A 2 -25.02 3.85 4.35
C MET A 2 -23.93 4.05 5.42
N LYS A 3 -23.26 5.22 5.49
CA LYS A 3 -22.21 5.49 6.47
C LYS A 3 -22.66 5.46 7.93
N LYS A 4 -23.94 5.68 8.20
CA LYS A 4 -24.51 5.65 9.57
C LYS A 4 -24.68 4.24 10.12
N GLU A 5 -24.73 3.25 9.24
CA GLU A 5 -24.91 1.84 9.57
C GLU A 5 -23.57 1.09 9.68
N ILE A 6 -22.48 1.73 9.25
CA ILE A 6 -21.14 1.15 9.25
C ILE A 6 -20.38 1.62 10.48
N GLY A 7 -19.83 0.69 11.25
CA GLY A 7 -18.99 1.02 12.40
C GLY A 7 -17.85 1.97 11.99
N PHE A 8 -17.60 2.99 12.80
CA PHE A 8 -16.67 4.10 12.53
C PHE A 8 -16.98 4.96 11.29
N GLY A 9 -18.09 4.71 10.56
CA GLY A 9 -18.50 5.48 9.39
C GLY A 9 -17.52 5.47 8.20
N GLN A 10 -16.64 4.47 8.14
CA GLN A 10 -15.55 4.39 7.16
C GLN A 10 -15.54 3.04 6.42
N LEU A 11 -15.11 3.07 5.16
CA LEU A 11 -14.74 1.90 4.36
C LEU A 11 -13.20 1.76 4.34
N PRO A 12 -12.68 0.55 4.16
CA PRO A 12 -13.39 -0.71 3.86
C PRO A 12 -14.02 -1.39 5.09
N ILE A 13 -14.94 -2.31 4.81
CA ILE A 13 -15.49 -3.25 5.79
C ILE A 13 -15.39 -4.66 5.23
N LEU A 14 -14.94 -5.61 6.03
CA LEU A 14 -14.99 -7.03 5.74
C LEU A 14 -16.16 -7.67 6.50
N ILE A 15 -17.03 -8.38 5.80
CA ILE A 15 -18.16 -9.11 6.38
C ILE A 15 -17.84 -10.61 6.32
N VAL A 16 -17.71 -11.23 7.48
CA VAL A 16 -17.41 -12.66 7.62
C VAL A 16 -18.71 -13.39 7.92
N ASP A 17 -19.04 -14.41 7.11
CA ASP A 17 -20.22 -15.28 7.24
C ASP A 17 -21.55 -14.52 7.40
N ASN A 18 -21.66 -13.36 6.76
CA ASN A 18 -22.81 -12.43 6.89
C ASN A 18 -23.17 -12.05 8.35
N LYS A 19 -22.22 -12.13 9.27
CA LYS A 19 -22.46 -11.90 10.72
C LYS A 19 -21.44 -10.95 11.33
N THR A 20 -20.16 -11.22 11.15
CA THR A 20 -19.10 -10.45 11.82
C THR A 20 -18.55 -9.38 10.89
N HIS A 21 -18.57 -8.15 11.36
CA HIS A 21 -18.04 -7.01 10.62
C HIS A 21 -16.66 -6.64 11.20
N ILE A 22 -15.67 -6.55 10.33
CA ILE A 22 -14.31 -6.10 10.66
C ILE A 22 -14.05 -4.81 9.90
N TRP A 23 -13.70 -3.77 10.64
CA TRP A 23 -13.41 -2.44 10.10
C TRP A 23 -11.91 -2.15 10.17
N GLN A 24 -11.48 -1.09 9.52
CA GLN A 24 -10.10 -0.66 9.39
C GLN A 24 -9.24 -1.60 8.53
N SER A 25 -8.63 -1.03 7.50
CA SER A 25 -7.81 -1.81 6.54
C SER A 25 -6.70 -2.62 7.22
N GLY A 26 -6.06 -2.07 8.25
CA GLY A 26 -5.04 -2.77 9.02
C GLY A 26 -5.59 -3.98 9.79
N SER A 27 -6.79 -3.86 10.38
CA SER A 27 -7.43 -5.00 11.07
C SER A 27 -7.86 -6.08 10.09
N ILE A 28 -8.39 -5.67 8.93
CA ILE A 28 -8.76 -6.60 7.83
C ILE A 28 -7.50 -7.32 7.33
N MET A 29 -6.40 -6.59 7.12
CA MET A 29 -5.13 -7.16 6.68
C MET A 29 -4.63 -8.23 7.65
N ARG A 30 -4.58 -7.95 8.95
CA ARG A 30 -4.16 -8.92 9.98
C ARG A 30 -5.07 -10.14 10.07
N TYR A 31 -6.38 -9.93 9.96
CA TYR A 31 -7.34 -11.03 9.94
C TYR A 31 -7.14 -11.94 8.72
N THR A 32 -7.04 -11.37 7.52
CA THR A 32 -6.82 -12.14 6.28
C THR A 32 -5.45 -12.79 6.25
N ALA A 33 -4.42 -12.15 6.82
CA ALA A 33 -3.09 -12.72 6.97
C ALA A 33 -3.07 -13.99 7.84
N ASN A 34 -3.84 -14.03 8.92
CA ASN A 34 -4.00 -15.23 9.73
C ASN A 34 -4.64 -16.37 8.92
N LEU A 35 -5.64 -16.08 8.09
CA LEU A 35 -6.28 -17.08 7.23
C LEU A 35 -5.34 -17.59 6.12
N ALA A 36 -4.49 -16.69 5.60
CA ALA A 36 -3.54 -16.98 4.52
C ALA A 36 -2.19 -17.55 5.00
N ASN A 37 -2.00 -17.71 6.31
CA ASN A 37 -0.72 -18.11 6.92
C ASN A 37 0.45 -17.17 6.57
N THR A 38 0.17 -15.88 6.41
CA THR A 38 1.15 -14.81 6.21
C THR A 38 1.36 -13.95 7.45
N SER A 39 0.81 -14.35 8.58
CA SER A 39 1.13 -13.80 9.91
C SER A 39 2.32 -14.54 10.51
N PRO A 40 3.29 -13.85 11.13
CA PRO A 40 4.34 -14.50 11.92
C PRO A 40 3.77 -15.32 13.06
N THR A 41 4.41 -16.45 13.36
CA THR A 41 3.92 -17.41 14.38
C THR A 41 4.42 -17.08 15.79
N ASN A 42 5.58 -16.44 15.93
CA ASN A 42 6.09 -15.98 17.23
C ASN A 42 5.72 -14.53 17.52
N GLU A 43 5.68 -14.14 18.77
CA GLU A 43 5.23 -12.82 19.21
C GLU A 43 6.22 -11.71 18.88
N GLU A 44 7.52 -11.99 18.91
CA GLU A 44 8.56 -11.00 18.57
C GLU A 44 8.46 -10.60 17.10
N ASP A 45 8.42 -11.57 16.19
CA ASP A 45 8.27 -11.31 14.75
C ASP A 45 6.92 -10.66 14.44
N ARG A 46 5.87 -11.00 15.19
CA ARG A 46 4.57 -10.36 15.05
C ARG A 46 4.63 -8.89 15.44
N GLY A 47 5.30 -8.57 16.56
CA GLY A 47 5.54 -7.18 16.98
C GLY A 47 6.36 -6.39 15.97
N ILE A 48 7.38 -7.03 15.38
CA ILE A 48 8.21 -6.42 14.32
C ILE A 48 7.37 -6.19 13.06
N ALA A 49 6.57 -7.18 12.63
CA ALA A 49 5.68 -7.03 11.48
C ALA A 49 4.68 -5.89 11.67
N ASP A 50 4.10 -5.77 12.87
CA ASP A 50 3.21 -4.65 13.22
C ASP A 50 3.92 -3.31 13.12
N ALA A 51 5.13 -3.19 13.68
CA ALA A 51 5.90 -1.94 13.62
C ALA A 51 6.22 -1.52 12.18
N ILE A 52 6.59 -2.47 11.31
CA ILE A 52 6.86 -2.23 9.88
C ILE A 52 5.57 -1.82 9.16
N PHE A 53 4.47 -2.53 9.41
CA PHE A 53 3.17 -2.23 8.80
C PHE A 53 2.70 -0.83 9.19
N GLU A 54 2.62 -0.51 10.49
CA GLU A 54 2.17 0.80 10.98
C GLU A 54 3.07 1.92 10.45
N SER A 55 4.40 1.70 10.40
CA SER A 55 5.33 2.66 9.81
C SER A 55 5.05 2.94 8.32
N SER A 56 4.58 1.93 7.57
CA SER A 56 4.18 2.12 6.19
C SER A 56 2.88 2.94 6.04
N GLN A 57 1.94 2.78 6.97
CA GLN A 57 0.65 3.48 6.92
C GLN A 57 0.78 5.00 7.09
N GLU A 58 1.87 5.49 7.68
CA GLU A 58 2.15 6.92 7.76
C GLU A 58 2.32 7.58 6.37
N LEU A 59 2.67 6.79 5.35
CA LEU A 59 2.79 7.26 3.97
C LEU A 59 1.44 7.39 3.24
N PHE A 60 0.41 6.69 3.73
CA PHE A 60 -0.85 6.53 3.01
C PHE A 60 -1.58 7.86 2.75
N GLN A 61 -1.78 8.66 3.79
CA GLN A 61 -2.61 9.87 3.67
C GLN A 61 -2.09 10.87 2.64
N PRO A 62 -0.81 11.29 2.69
CA PRO A 62 -0.29 12.23 1.71
C PRO A 62 -0.25 11.64 0.30
N LEU A 63 0.11 10.35 0.14
CA LEU A 63 0.10 9.67 -1.16
C LEU A 63 -1.30 9.62 -1.78
N ASN A 64 -2.25 9.11 -1.03
CA ASN A 64 -3.62 8.96 -1.51
C ASN A 64 -4.24 10.30 -1.88
N ALA A 65 -4.05 11.31 -1.04
CA ALA A 65 -4.57 12.66 -1.31
C ALA A 65 -3.97 13.24 -2.59
N THR A 66 -2.66 13.13 -2.79
CA THR A 66 -1.97 13.70 -3.95
C THR A 66 -2.36 12.96 -5.24
N ILE A 67 -2.35 11.64 -5.23
CA ILE A 67 -2.60 10.84 -6.44
C ILE A 67 -4.05 10.93 -6.91
N ASN A 68 -5.01 10.91 -5.98
CA ASN A 68 -6.42 10.74 -6.32
C ASN A 68 -7.24 12.03 -6.32
N PHE A 69 -6.69 13.15 -5.77
CA PHE A 69 -7.51 14.35 -5.55
C PHE A 69 -6.83 15.65 -5.99
N LYS A 70 -5.54 15.61 -6.36
CA LYS A 70 -4.81 16.83 -6.72
C LYS A 70 -4.42 16.83 -8.19
N VAL A 71 -4.49 18.03 -8.78
CA VAL A 71 -4.18 18.24 -10.20
C VAL A 71 -3.40 19.53 -10.39
N GLY A 72 -2.72 19.67 -11.54
CA GLY A 72 -2.01 20.88 -11.95
C GLY A 72 -0.92 21.31 -10.95
N GLU A 73 -0.82 22.60 -10.70
CA GLU A 73 0.23 23.18 -9.84
C GLU A 73 0.17 22.68 -8.39
N GLU A 74 -1.04 22.42 -7.86
CA GLU A 74 -1.20 21.87 -6.52
C GLU A 74 -0.61 20.45 -6.41
N TYR A 75 -0.85 19.62 -7.42
CA TYR A 75 -0.24 18.29 -7.50
C TYR A 75 1.29 18.37 -7.54
N GLU A 76 1.87 19.21 -8.41
CA GLU A 76 3.33 19.32 -8.53
C GLU A 76 3.99 19.80 -7.23
N SER A 77 3.38 20.78 -6.58
CA SER A 77 3.85 21.30 -5.29
C SER A 77 3.81 20.24 -4.19
N LEU A 78 2.71 19.52 -4.09
CA LEU A 78 2.56 18.44 -3.09
C LEU A 78 3.45 17.25 -3.40
N LYS A 79 3.54 16.81 -4.66
CA LYS A 79 4.45 15.76 -5.11
C LYS A 79 5.87 16.03 -4.62
N LYS A 80 6.40 17.24 -4.88
CA LYS A 80 7.75 17.63 -4.45
C LYS A 80 7.91 17.57 -2.94
N THR A 81 6.93 18.07 -2.20
CA THR A 81 6.96 18.12 -0.73
C THR A 81 6.94 16.73 -0.12
N ILE A 82 6.04 15.86 -0.58
CA ILE A 82 5.88 14.52 -0.01
C ILE A 82 7.05 13.61 -0.36
N LEU A 83 7.61 13.69 -1.58
CA LEU A 83 8.75 12.87 -1.96
C LEU A 83 9.97 13.17 -1.10
N SER A 84 10.27 14.46 -0.85
CA SER A 84 11.36 14.83 0.06
C SER A 84 11.07 14.42 1.50
N GLY A 85 9.81 14.46 1.94
CA GLY A 85 9.40 14.01 3.28
C GLY A 85 9.45 12.49 3.47
N PHE A 86 9.41 11.72 2.40
CA PHE A 86 9.47 10.24 2.45
C PHE A 86 10.88 9.67 2.45
N GLU A 87 11.88 10.42 2.07
CA GLU A 87 13.27 9.95 1.98
C GLU A 87 13.76 9.28 3.28
N PRO A 88 13.54 9.84 4.49
CA PRO A 88 13.96 9.17 5.72
C PRO A 88 13.26 7.81 5.92
N LYS A 89 11.99 7.69 5.55
CA LYS A 89 11.21 6.45 5.67
C LYS A 89 11.72 5.40 4.68
N ILE A 90 11.98 5.79 3.43
CA ILE A 90 12.57 4.95 2.39
C ILE A 90 13.94 4.42 2.85
N TYR A 91 14.79 5.30 3.40
CA TYR A 91 16.07 4.92 3.97
C TYR A 91 15.94 3.82 5.04
N TYR A 92 15.01 3.98 5.98
CA TYR A 92 14.82 2.98 7.04
C TYR A 92 14.27 1.67 6.52
N PHE A 93 13.35 1.66 5.56
CA PHE A 93 12.89 0.44 4.93
C PHE A 93 14.03 -0.27 4.19
N ASN A 94 14.82 0.46 3.41
CA ASN A 94 15.98 -0.12 2.73
C ASN A 94 16.97 -0.75 3.72
N LYS A 95 17.33 0.00 4.77
CA LYS A 95 18.24 -0.47 5.81
C LYS A 95 17.72 -1.72 6.52
N TYR A 96 16.40 -1.81 6.72
CA TYR A 96 15.77 -2.98 7.35
C TYR A 96 15.85 -4.21 6.44
N LEU A 97 15.56 -4.05 5.15
CA LEU A 97 15.71 -5.11 4.14
C LEU A 97 17.17 -5.60 4.00
N GLU A 98 18.15 -4.70 4.15
CA GLU A 98 19.57 -5.06 4.11
C GLU A 98 20.06 -5.81 5.36
N ARG A 99 19.32 -5.71 6.47
CA ARG A 99 19.71 -6.32 7.75
C ARG A 99 19.65 -7.84 7.71
N ASP A 100 18.57 -8.41 7.15
CA ASP A 100 18.41 -9.85 7.01
C ASP A 100 18.56 -10.25 5.53
N LYS A 101 19.70 -10.89 5.24
CA LYS A 101 20.01 -11.39 3.89
C LYS A 101 19.50 -12.80 3.62
N SER A 102 18.67 -13.36 4.49
CA SER A 102 18.11 -14.70 4.32
C SER A 102 17.06 -14.78 3.21
N GLY A 103 16.45 -13.63 2.87
CA GLY A 103 15.43 -13.52 1.83
C GLY A 103 15.12 -12.07 1.45
N PRO A 104 14.22 -11.86 0.50
CA PRO A 104 13.90 -10.52 -0.01
C PRO A 104 12.85 -9.77 0.82
N PHE A 105 12.27 -10.39 1.85
CA PHE A 105 11.20 -9.83 2.65
C PHE A 105 11.70 -9.34 4.01
N PHE A 106 10.91 -8.51 4.68
CA PHE A 106 11.31 -7.88 5.95
C PHE A 106 11.62 -8.88 7.07
N LEU A 107 10.98 -10.04 7.06
CA LEU A 107 11.20 -11.13 8.03
C LEU A 107 11.85 -12.37 7.40
N GLY A 108 12.53 -12.23 6.28
CA GLY A 108 13.34 -13.28 5.67
C GLY A 108 12.78 -13.83 4.36
N LYS A 109 12.63 -15.16 4.27
CA LYS A 109 12.37 -15.86 3.00
C LYS A 109 10.91 -15.85 2.55
N SER A 110 9.98 -15.71 3.47
CA SER A 110 8.54 -15.78 3.18
C SER A 110 7.89 -14.43 3.49
N PRO A 111 6.95 -13.96 2.65
CA PRO A 111 6.28 -12.70 2.90
C PRO A 111 5.36 -12.79 4.12
N ALA A 112 5.34 -11.73 4.91
CA ALA A 112 4.38 -11.50 5.97
C ALA A 112 3.42 -10.35 5.55
N TYR A 113 2.34 -10.14 6.28
CA TYR A 113 1.37 -9.10 5.95
C TYR A 113 1.98 -7.67 5.88
N CYS A 114 3.02 -7.41 6.64
CA CYS A 114 3.73 -6.13 6.61
C CYS A 114 4.37 -5.85 5.23
N ASP A 115 4.86 -6.91 4.56
CA ASP A 115 5.45 -6.78 3.23
C ASP A 115 4.42 -6.26 2.21
N PHE A 116 3.20 -6.77 2.25
CA PHE A 116 2.12 -6.27 1.36
C PHE A 116 1.73 -4.82 1.69
N GLY A 117 1.74 -4.44 2.98
CA GLY A 117 1.49 -3.08 3.41
C GLY A 117 2.56 -2.11 2.90
N VAL A 118 3.84 -2.43 3.08
CA VAL A 118 4.96 -1.63 2.58
C VAL A 118 4.97 -1.60 1.06
N TYR A 119 4.79 -2.75 0.39
CA TYR A 119 4.71 -2.83 -1.06
C TYR A 119 3.67 -1.86 -1.64
N HIS A 120 2.47 -1.84 -1.06
CA HIS A 120 1.42 -0.92 -1.51
C HIS A 120 1.90 0.52 -1.49
N GLN A 121 2.47 0.99 -0.39
CA GLN A 121 2.91 2.39 -0.28
C GLN A 121 4.09 2.69 -1.22
N LEU A 122 5.10 1.83 -1.26
CA LEU A 122 6.25 2.03 -2.14
C LEU A 122 5.85 1.97 -3.63
N SER A 123 4.93 1.09 -4.00
CA SER A 123 4.41 1.04 -5.37
C SER A 123 3.69 2.34 -5.77
N MET A 124 2.98 2.97 -4.84
CA MET A 124 2.33 4.27 -5.07
C MET A 124 3.35 5.42 -5.14
N ILE A 125 4.43 5.38 -4.35
CA ILE A 125 5.54 6.33 -4.48
C ILE A 125 6.19 6.21 -5.87
N ARG A 126 6.40 4.99 -6.36
CA ARG A 126 6.94 4.73 -7.71
C ARG A 126 6.00 5.22 -8.83
N VAL A 127 4.69 5.26 -8.59
CA VAL A 127 3.74 5.90 -9.52
C VAL A 127 3.95 7.40 -9.60
N LEU A 128 4.27 8.08 -8.49
CA LEU A 128 4.57 9.51 -8.47
C LEU A 128 5.92 9.83 -9.12
N GLU A 129 6.93 9.01 -8.85
CA GLU A 129 8.30 9.19 -9.34
C GLU A 129 8.93 7.82 -9.70
N PRO A 130 8.87 7.42 -10.96
CA PRO A 130 9.30 6.08 -11.39
C PRO A 130 10.76 5.75 -11.09
N THR A 131 11.63 6.75 -11.01
CA THR A 131 13.08 6.59 -10.80
C THR A 131 13.51 6.69 -9.34
N ILE A 132 12.55 6.93 -8.41
CA ILE A 132 12.87 7.23 -7.01
C ILE A 132 13.66 6.12 -6.28
N PHE A 133 13.55 4.90 -6.76
CA PHE A 133 14.25 3.75 -6.15
C PHE A 133 15.47 3.28 -6.92
N ASP A 134 15.95 4.00 -7.95
CA ASP A 134 17.08 3.55 -8.77
C ASP A 134 18.36 3.31 -7.94
N ASP A 135 18.59 4.12 -6.91
CA ASP A 135 19.73 3.98 -6.00
C ASP A 135 19.44 3.08 -4.78
N TRP A 136 18.29 2.36 -4.76
CA TRP A 136 17.87 1.54 -3.63
C TRP A 136 17.69 0.05 -4.01
N PRO A 137 18.79 -0.70 -4.22
CA PRO A 137 18.71 -2.06 -4.75
C PRO A 137 17.94 -3.04 -3.86
N ALA A 138 17.97 -2.88 -2.51
CA ALA A 138 17.20 -3.74 -1.63
C ALA A 138 15.68 -3.50 -1.78
N ILE A 139 15.25 -2.25 -1.92
CA ILE A 139 13.84 -1.90 -2.21
C ILE A 139 13.42 -2.44 -3.57
N ASN A 140 14.23 -2.26 -4.62
CA ASN A 140 13.90 -2.80 -5.95
C ASN A 140 13.80 -4.33 -5.94
N GLY A 141 14.71 -5.01 -5.24
CA GLY A 141 14.65 -6.46 -5.04
C GLY A 141 13.38 -6.90 -4.30
N PHE A 142 13.01 -6.19 -3.26
CA PHE A 142 11.79 -6.42 -2.49
C PHE A 142 10.52 -6.22 -3.34
N LEU A 143 10.41 -5.09 -4.05
CA LEU A 143 9.26 -4.81 -4.92
C LEU A 143 9.11 -5.90 -5.98
N SER A 144 10.20 -6.28 -6.65
CA SER A 144 10.21 -7.36 -7.63
C SER A 144 9.82 -8.70 -7.02
N ALA A 145 10.28 -9.01 -5.82
CA ALA A 145 9.93 -10.25 -5.13
C ALA A 145 8.43 -10.35 -4.84
N ILE A 146 7.80 -9.26 -4.37
CA ILE A 146 6.35 -9.21 -4.15
C ILE A 146 5.59 -9.36 -5.48
N GLU A 147 5.99 -8.64 -6.53
CA GLU A 147 5.34 -8.65 -7.85
C GLU A 147 5.39 -10.03 -8.51
N ASN A 148 6.42 -10.81 -8.23
CA ASN A 148 6.57 -12.18 -8.74
C ASN A 148 5.88 -13.26 -7.90
N LEU A 149 5.27 -12.92 -6.76
CA LEU A 149 4.48 -13.90 -6.01
C LEU A 149 3.27 -14.33 -6.84
N LYS A 150 3.07 -15.65 -6.92
CA LYS A 150 1.86 -16.20 -7.53
C LYS A 150 0.61 -15.62 -6.86
N GLY A 151 -0.38 -15.25 -7.61
CA GLY A 151 -1.58 -14.56 -7.12
C GLY A 151 -1.40 -13.05 -7.00
N VAL A 152 -0.23 -12.53 -6.63
CA VAL A 152 0.05 -11.08 -6.70
C VAL A 152 0.23 -10.66 -8.15
N SER A 153 1.06 -11.35 -8.93
CA SER A 153 1.22 -11.07 -10.36
C SER A 153 -0.11 -11.14 -11.10
N GLU A 154 -0.90 -12.20 -10.87
CA GLU A 154 -2.22 -12.37 -11.47
C GLU A 154 -3.18 -11.21 -11.09
N TYR A 155 -3.14 -10.75 -9.83
CA TYR A 155 -3.92 -9.61 -9.36
C TYR A 155 -3.45 -8.30 -10.01
N LEU A 156 -2.14 -8.08 -10.10
CA LEU A 156 -1.58 -6.85 -10.70
C LEU A 156 -1.94 -6.73 -12.18
N ASP A 157 -1.93 -7.85 -12.92
CA ASP A 157 -2.31 -7.90 -14.33
C ASP A 157 -3.82 -7.63 -14.55
N GLY A 158 -4.65 -8.02 -13.57
CA GLY A 158 -6.12 -7.91 -13.67
C GLY A 158 -6.73 -6.71 -12.94
N ARG A 159 -5.95 -5.96 -12.15
CA ARG A 159 -6.50 -4.84 -11.38
C ARG A 159 -6.85 -3.64 -12.26
N PRO A 160 -7.77 -2.76 -11.80
CA PRO A 160 -8.05 -1.50 -12.48
C PRO A 160 -6.78 -0.66 -12.67
N GLU A 161 -6.64 -0.12 -13.88
CA GLU A 161 -5.54 0.78 -14.21
C GLU A 161 -5.83 2.20 -13.72
N LEU A 162 -4.86 2.82 -13.05
CA LEU A 162 -4.93 4.23 -12.64
C LEU A 162 -4.31 5.09 -13.73
N VAL A 163 -5.11 6.00 -14.28
CA VAL A 163 -4.72 6.91 -15.37
C VAL A 163 -5.03 8.35 -15.05
N GLY A 164 -4.45 9.27 -15.83
CA GLY A 164 -4.74 10.70 -15.75
C GLY A 164 -4.29 11.37 -14.46
N ILE A 165 -3.29 10.82 -13.77
CA ILE A 165 -2.70 11.45 -12.58
C ILE A 165 -2.21 12.85 -12.97
N ASN A 166 -2.43 13.84 -12.08
CA ASN A 166 -2.12 15.25 -12.30
C ASN A 166 -3.10 16.01 -13.25
N GLU A 167 -3.97 15.32 -13.96
CA GLU A 167 -4.95 15.96 -14.86
C GLU A 167 -6.38 15.67 -14.36
N GLU A 168 -6.84 14.46 -14.58
CA GLU A 168 -8.14 13.97 -14.13
C GLU A 168 -7.98 12.50 -13.70
N PRO A 169 -7.56 12.25 -12.44
CA PRO A 169 -7.29 10.88 -11.99
C PRO A 169 -8.50 9.98 -12.10
N LYS A 170 -8.35 8.86 -12.80
CA LYS A 170 -9.41 7.88 -13.04
C LYS A 170 -8.89 6.45 -12.87
N LEU A 171 -9.81 5.55 -12.52
CA LEU A 171 -9.61 4.10 -12.60
C LEU A 171 -10.33 3.56 -13.84
N ILE A 172 -9.64 2.76 -14.64
CA ILE A 172 -10.28 1.99 -15.69
C ILE A 172 -10.81 0.69 -15.10
N ILE A 173 -12.14 0.61 -14.94
CA ILE A 173 -12.82 -0.56 -14.38
C ILE A 173 -13.63 -1.21 -15.49
N LYS A 174 -13.26 -2.43 -15.91
CA LYS A 174 -13.94 -3.15 -17.01
C LYS A 174 -14.09 -2.29 -18.27
N GLY A 175 -13.03 -1.56 -18.63
CA GLY A 175 -12.99 -0.68 -19.82
C GLY A 175 -13.76 0.64 -19.68
N LYS A 176 -14.24 1.00 -18.49
CA LYS A 176 -14.89 2.29 -18.22
C LYS A 176 -14.03 3.14 -17.28
N ALA A 177 -13.85 4.41 -17.63
CA ALA A 177 -13.17 5.38 -16.79
C ALA A 177 -14.10 5.84 -15.65
N VAL A 178 -13.62 5.69 -14.41
CA VAL A 178 -14.33 6.10 -13.18
C VAL A 178 -13.42 7.08 -12.42
N PRO A 179 -13.84 8.31 -12.13
CA PRO A 179 -13.04 9.27 -11.36
C PRO A 179 -12.64 8.72 -10.00
N THR A 180 -11.40 8.99 -9.55
CA THR A 180 -10.89 8.56 -8.24
C THR A 180 -11.25 9.56 -7.14
N GLY A 181 -11.33 10.83 -7.47
CA GLY A 181 -11.69 11.90 -6.56
C GLY A 181 -13.19 12.03 -6.32
N MET A 182 -13.57 12.81 -5.30
CA MET A 182 -14.94 13.27 -5.21
C MET A 182 -15.16 14.28 -6.34
N THR A 183 -16.13 14.04 -7.20
CA THR A 183 -16.62 15.08 -8.10
C THR A 183 -17.15 16.22 -7.23
N PRO A 184 -16.75 17.48 -7.47
CA PRO A 184 -17.46 18.60 -6.87
C PRO A 184 -18.93 18.48 -7.26
N ASP A 185 -19.83 18.60 -6.26
CA ASP A 185 -21.27 18.71 -6.48
C ASP A 185 -21.61 19.97 -7.30
#